data_99535743b36bf900834eabae4c839dcf
#
_entry.id   99535743b36bf900834eabae4c839dcf
#
_cell.length_a   1.000
_cell.length_b   1.000
_cell.length_c   1.000
_cell.angle_alpha   90.00
_cell.angle_beta   90.00
_cell.angle_gamma   90.00
#
_symmetry.space_group_name_H-M   'P 1'
#
loop_
_entity.id
_entity.type
_entity.pdbx_description
1 polymer ?
#
loop_
_entity_poly.entity_id
_entity_poly.type
_entity_poly.pdbx_seq_one_letter_code
_entity_poly.pdbx_strand_id
1 'polypeptide(L)'
;MSDTSTQACRPFARGLPLAAPLRLGRPSDTWFKPALSVVVASAVPHLALLAAGRLDLVMYTMAGSLCALYGHALPYARRARTVAGVVLSMSAGLATALVTASLTHSTAVLVAVGALLAAAQKVLCDATRIGPPGHVILTFVSSAALFAPQRLGQVPAHLALTLAAGAVAWLVCVGPALIRREGPERRAVARALEAAADCAADPGPRTRNGAAAAVHAAWQCLLVSGRPTLVRRSLERLVAHAEEALASPTPDPDRLRARAALVRARGPVPEPPPAPGTADALYGIDAERAALRASGGRRAARRTLLRSLGPGSHLLPVAARTLIGCALAGYLCAALGVGRPYWAIVTAASLYQANVTLTWNRALQRTLGNLLGVLVFAAVLPLSRTGPLALVLCCLFFSFAAEALITRNYWLGSVAVTPMALLVLEFGGTHPAGELIGDRVLDTVLGALAGFLAATLVTNRRAAGRVERALEATARARTEAETAYAAPCAELDRARRALTASLVELREAGDTAAGEWWQRALPEQELLAAEQAGHRTLAATAQRLGPAARAPE
;
A
#
# COMPACT_ATOMS: atom_id res chain seq x y z
N MET A 1 24.75 -11.64 -47.52
CA MET A 1 25.29 -10.43 -46.86
C MET A 1 24.10 -9.74 -46.23
N SER A 2 23.84 -10.06 -44.99
CA SER A 2 22.67 -9.58 -44.26
C SER A 2 23.19 -8.56 -43.26
N ASP A 3 22.78 -7.33 -43.46
CA ASP A 3 23.14 -6.15 -42.68
C ASP A 3 22.43 -6.22 -41.32
N THR A 4 23.12 -6.71 -40.33
CA THR A 4 22.69 -6.61 -38.92
C THR A 4 22.97 -5.18 -38.45
N SER A 5 22.02 -4.29 -38.71
CA SER A 5 22.03 -2.95 -38.11
C SER A 5 21.87 -3.10 -36.62
N THR A 6 23.00 -2.98 -35.94
CA THR A 6 23.14 -2.76 -34.51
C THR A 6 22.30 -1.52 -34.15
N GLN A 7 21.07 -1.71 -33.68
CA GLN A 7 20.32 -0.65 -33.05
C GLN A 7 21.06 -0.27 -31.77
N ALA A 8 21.88 0.75 -31.90
CA ALA A 8 22.57 1.39 -30.78
C ALA A 8 21.55 1.78 -29.73
N CYS A 9 21.75 1.29 -28.50
CA CYS A 9 21.11 1.79 -27.32
C CYS A 9 21.06 3.31 -27.36
N ARG A 10 19.87 3.88 -27.49
CA ARG A 10 19.67 5.31 -27.23
C ARG A 10 19.88 5.54 -25.74
N PRO A 11 20.95 6.23 -25.32
CA PRO A 11 21.12 6.59 -23.94
C PRO A 11 20.11 7.69 -23.59
N PHE A 12 19.37 7.44 -22.56
CA PHE A 12 18.77 8.37 -21.62
C PHE A 12 18.68 9.86 -22.01
N ALA A 13 17.58 10.26 -22.59
CA ALA A 13 17.01 11.58 -22.42
C ALA A 13 15.48 11.51 -22.43
N ARG A 14 14.87 10.60 -21.65
CA ARG A 14 13.51 10.83 -21.21
C ARG A 14 13.62 11.87 -20.09
N GLY A 15 13.38 13.16 -20.43
CA GLY A 15 13.32 14.22 -19.44
C GLY A 15 12.43 13.78 -18.27
N LEU A 16 12.89 14.08 -17.05
CA LEU A 16 12.13 13.75 -15.83
C LEU A 16 10.72 14.33 -15.94
N PRO A 17 9.66 13.52 -15.78
CA PRO A 17 8.31 14.02 -15.95
C PRO A 17 7.99 15.01 -14.83
N LEU A 18 7.66 16.25 -15.16
CA LEU A 18 7.26 17.27 -14.19
C LEU A 18 5.72 17.36 -14.08
N ALA A 19 5.04 17.36 -15.19
CA ALA A 19 3.59 17.57 -15.22
C ALA A 19 2.78 16.28 -14.96
N ALA A 20 3.27 15.12 -15.43
CA ALA A 20 2.56 13.86 -15.28
C ALA A 20 2.31 13.46 -13.81
N PRO A 21 3.27 13.58 -12.88
CA PRO A 21 3.06 13.27 -11.47
C PRO A 21 2.02 14.16 -10.77
N LEU A 22 1.77 15.35 -11.29
CA LEU A 22 0.87 16.33 -10.67
C LEU A 22 -0.58 16.23 -11.17
N ARG A 23 -0.86 15.41 -12.19
CA ARG A 23 -2.22 15.22 -12.72
C ARG A 23 -3.13 14.59 -11.68
N LEU A 24 -4.35 15.14 -11.58
CA LEU A 24 -5.36 14.65 -10.65
C LEU A 24 -5.98 13.35 -11.17
N GLY A 25 -5.98 12.33 -10.34
CA GLY A 25 -6.68 11.07 -10.57
C GLY A 25 -8.16 11.15 -10.15
N ARG A 26 -8.95 10.17 -10.60
CA ARG A 26 -10.28 9.96 -10.05
C ARG A 26 -10.17 9.45 -8.62
N PRO A 27 -11.00 9.92 -7.66
CA PRO A 27 -10.97 9.41 -6.30
C PRO A 27 -11.37 7.93 -6.29
N SER A 28 -10.81 7.17 -5.36
CA SER A 28 -11.24 5.79 -5.16
C SER A 28 -12.66 5.75 -4.59
N ASP A 29 -13.46 4.73 -4.95
CA ASP A 29 -14.84 4.56 -4.44
C ASP A 29 -14.95 4.49 -2.91
N THR A 30 -13.84 4.35 -2.23
CA THR A 30 -13.78 4.17 -0.77
C THR A 30 -12.95 5.24 -0.07
N TRP A 31 -12.68 6.37 -0.74
CA TRP A 31 -11.86 7.48 -0.24
C TRP A 31 -12.28 7.93 1.17
N PHE A 32 -13.58 7.97 1.44
CA PHE A 32 -14.12 8.44 2.72
C PHE A 32 -13.86 7.48 3.90
N LYS A 33 -13.56 6.18 3.65
CA LYS A 33 -13.41 5.21 4.74
C LYS A 33 -12.16 5.42 5.58
N PRO A 34 -10.94 5.53 4.99
CA PRO A 34 -9.77 5.89 5.78
C PRO A 34 -9.95 7.24 6.46
N ALA A 35 -10.49 8.24 5.74
CA ALA A 35 -10.71 9.58 6.26
C ALA A 35 -11.64 9.61 7.50
N LEU A 36 -12.79 8.95 7.43
CA LEU A 36 -13.69 8.85 8.58
C LEU A 36 -13.11 8.00 9.70
N SER A 37 -12.41 6.91 9.36
CA SER A 37 -11.82 6.03 10.37
C SER A 37 -10.77 6.75 11.21
N VAL A 38 -9.89 7.55 10.59
CA VAL A 38 -8.87 8.30 11.34
C VAL A 38 -9.47 9.40 12.20
N VAL A 39 -10.49 10.12 11.68
CA VAL A 39 -11.17 11.16 12.44
C VAL A 39 -11.85 10.58 13.68
N VAL A 40 -12.64 9.51 13.53
CA VAL A 40 -13.32 8.89 14.66
C VAL A 40 -12.32 8.31 15.67
N ALA A 41 -11.26 7.65 15.20
CA ALA A 41 -10.23 7.08 16.05
C ALA A 41 -9.41 8.14 16.79
N SER A 42 -9.23 9.33 16.21
CA SER A 42 -8.49 10.44 16.82
C SER A 42 -9.40 11.32 17.70
N ALA A 43 -10.65 11.55 17.29
CA ALA A 43 -11.58 12.41 18.04
C ALA A 43 -11.82 11.89 19.46
N VAL A 44 -12.00 10.58 19.64
CA VAL A 44 -12.25 10.01 20.96
C VAL A 44 -11.12 10.33 21.96
N PRO A 45 -9.84 9.97 21.70
CA PRO A 45 -8.77 10.28 22.65
C PRO A 45 -8.45 11.78 22.72
N HIS A 46 -8.55 12.55 21.62
CA HIS A 46 -8.26 13.99 21.66
C HIS A 46 -9.28 14.76 22.50
N LEU A 47 -10.58 14.44 22.37
CA LEU A 47 -11.63 15.07 23.21
C LEU A 47 -11.51 14.64 24.67
N ALA A 48 -11.13 13.38 24.94
CA ALA A 48 -10.85 12.94 26.31
C ALA A 48 -9.68 13.70 26.94
N LEU A 49 -8.58 13.90 26.18
CA LEU A 49 -7.44 14.68 26.64
C LEU A 49 -7.77 16.18 26.80
N LEU A 50 -8.62 16.72 25.92
CA LEU A 50 -9.13 18.09 26.04
C LEU A 50 -9.93 18.26 27.35
N ALA A 51 -10.84 17.35 27.65
CA ALA A 51 -11.62 17.35 28.88
C ALA A 51 -10.75 17.17 30.14
N ALA A 52 -9.66 16.42 30.02
CA ALA A 52 -8.68 16.22 31.10
C ALA A 52 -7.66 17.38 31.24
N GLY A 53 -7.66 18.37 30.34
CA GLY A 53 -6.66 19.43 30.29
C GLY A 53 -5.23 18.96 29.96
N ARG A 54 -5.08 17.81 29.29
CA ARG A 54 -3.80 17.13 29.01
C ARG A 54 -3.52 16.98 27.52
N LEU A 55 -3.70 18.06 26.76
CA LEU A 55 -3.41 18.07 25.32
C LEU A 55 -1.93 17.87 24.99
N ASP A 56 -1.03 18.10 25.95
CA ASP A 56 0.39 17.76 25.85
C ASP A 56 0.65 16.29 25.46
N LEU A 57 -0.29 15.39 25.73
CA LEU A 57 -0.20 13.96 25.46
C LEU A 57 -0.77 13.54 24.09
N VAL A 58 -1.29 14.49 23.30
CA VAL A 58 -1.93 14.18 21.99
C VAL A 58 -1.00 13.43 21.05
N MET A 59 0.31 13.73 21.03
CA MET A 59 1.27 13.03 20.18
C MET A 59 1.24 11.51 20.39
N TYR A 60 1.11 11.04 21.62
CA TYR A 60 1.10 9.61 21.97
C TYR A 60 -0.22 8.93 21.60
N THR A 61 -1.33 9.61 21.83
CA THR A 61 -2.65 9.07 21.43
C THR A 61 -2.82 9.10 19.91
N MET A 62 -2.27 10.10 19.22
CA MET A 62 -2.27 10.18 17.77
C MET A 62 -1.49 9.03 17.13
N ALA A 63 -0.37 8.61 17.75
CA ALA A 63 0.38 7.44 17.29
C ALA A 63 -0.50 6.18 17.19
N GLY A 64 -1.32 5.93 18.22
CA GLY A 64 -2.29 4.82 18.22
C GLY A 64 -3.43 5.03 17.22
N SER A 65 -4.01 6.24 17.18
CA SER A 65 -5.16 6.57 16.32
C SER A 65 -4.85 6.45 14.83
N LEU A 66 -3.66 6.85 14.38
CA LEU A 66 -3.23 6.73 12.99
C LEU A 66 -3.14 5.28 12.49
N CYS A 67 -3.12 4.28 13.40
CA CYS A 67 -3.25 2.89 13.01
C CYS A 67 -4.60 2.58 12.34
N ALA A 68 -5.62 3.44 12.50
CA ALA A 68 -6.90 3.32 11.81
C ALA A 68 -6.81 3.49 10.28
N LEU A 69 -5.71 3.98 9.75
CA LEU A 69 -5.50 4.15 8.31
C LEU A 69 -5.19 2.84 7.57
N TYR A 70 -4.86 1.77 8.30
CA TYR A 70 -4.37 0.52 7.71
C TYR A 70 -5.47 -0.50 7.43
N GLY A 71 -5.25 -1.32 6.39
CA GLY A 71 -6.00 -2.55 6.16
C GLY A 71 -7.40 -2.39 5.56
N HIS A 72 -7.80 -1.22 5.04
CA HIS A 72 -9.15 -0.97 4.50
C HIS A 72 -9.54 -1.85 3.30
N ALA A 73 -8.58 -2.38 2.56
CA ALA A 73 -8.82 -3.31 1.46
C ALA A 73 -8.95 -4.77 1.90
N LEU A 74 -8.57 -5.10 3.14
CA LEU A 74 -8.54 -6.47 3.64
C LEU A 74 -9.90 -6.93 4.17
N PRO A 75 -10.23 -8.24 4.08
CA PRO A 75 -11.34 -8.85 4.81
C PRO A 75 -11.23 -8.60 6.32
N TYR A 76 -12.35 -8.46 7.00
CA TYR A 76 -12.35 -8.02 8.41
C TYR A 76 -11.51 -8.91 9.34
N ALA A 77 -11.55 -10.23 9.16
CA ALA A 77 -10.76 -11.15 9.98
C ALA A 77 -9.24 -10.96 9.80
N ARG A 78 -8.78 -10.67 8.58
CA ARG A 78 -7.38 -10.34 8.30
C ARG A 78 -7.05 -8.92 8.73
N ARG A 79 -7.97 -7.97 8.51
CA ARG A 79 -7.85 -6.59 8.94
C ARG A 79 -7.61 -6.49 10.44
N ALA A 80 -8.41 -7.21 11.26
CA ALA A 80 -8.26 -7.24 12.71
C ALA A 80 -6.83 -7.62 13.13
N ARG A 81 -6.28 -8.67 12.52
CA ARG A 81 -4.89 -9.13 12.79
C ARG A 81 -3.85 -8.14 12.27
N THR A 82 -4.08 -7.57 11.09
CA THR A 82 -3.15 -6.60 10.49
C THR A 82 -3.10 -5.31 11.31
N VAL A 83 -4.25 -4.73 11.68
CA VAL A 83 -4.30 -3.50 12.49
C VAL A 83 -3.70 -3.74 13.88
N ALA A 84 -3.98 -4.88 14.53
CA ALA A 84 -3.32 -5.24 15.79
C ALA A 84 -1.79 -5.33 15.62
N GLY A 85 -1.30 -5.96 14.54
CA GLY A 85 0.13 -6.00 14.20
C GLY A 85 0.73 -4.61 13.98
N VAL A 86 -0.01 -3.72 13.32
CA VAL A 86 0.42 -2.32 13.11
C VAL A 86 0.49 -1.57 14.44
N VAL A 87 -0.50 -1.70 15.31
CA VAL A 87 -0.49 -1.09 16.66
C VAL A 87 0.72 -1.57 17.46
N LEU A 88 1.02 -2.87 17.44
CA LEU A 88 2.19 -3.41 18.11
C LEU A 88 3.51 -2.91 17.50
N SER A 89 3.59 -2.83 16.17
CA SER A 89 4.78 -2.29 15.47
C SER A 89 4.98 -0.80 15.74
N MET A 90 3.88 -0.03 15.79
CA MET A 90 3.88 1.38 16.17
C MET A 90 4.39 1.55 17.61
N SER A 91 3.84 0.79 18.54
CA SER A 91 4.24 0.84 19.96
C SER A 91 5.70 0.40 20.15
N ALA A 92 6.18 -0.61 19.42
CA ALA A 92 7.57 -1.05 19.48
C ALA A 92 8.54 0.02 18.92
N GLY A 93 8.21 0.63 17.78
CA GLY A 93 9.01 1.73 17.20
C GLY A 93 9.02 2.95 18.12
N LEU A 94 7.87 3.32 18.67
CA LEU A 94 7.74 4.39 19.64
C LEU A 94 8.52 4.09 20.94
N ALA A 95 8.43 2.88 21.48
CA ALA A 95 9.18 2.47 22.66
C ALA A 95 10.70 2.62 22.46
N THR A 96 11.21 2.13 21.31
CA THR A 96 12.63 2.28 20.96
C THR A 96 13.01 3.75 20.88
N ALA A 97 12.19 4.60 20.28
CA ALA A 97 12.45 6.02 20.15
C ALA A 97 12.47 6.73 21.51
N LEU A 98 11.45 6.49 22.36
CA LEU A 98 11.34 7.13 23.67
C LEU A 98 12.45 6.69 24.63
N VAL A 99 12.80 5.41 24.64
CA VAL A 99 13.93 4.89 25.45
C VAL A 99 15.24 5.53 24.98
N THR A 100 15.48 5.59 23.65
CA THR A 100 16.69 6.23 23.13
C THR A 100 16.75 7.72 23.50
N ALA A 101 15.65 8.46 23.33
CA ALA A 101 15.57 9.88 23.70
C ALA A 101 15.76 10.13 25.22
N SER A 102 15.40 9.14 26.05
CA SER A 102 15.63 9.20 27.51
C SER A 102 17.08 8.94 27.92
N LEU A 103 17.84 8.20 27.11
CA LEU A 103 19.19 7.77 27.42
C LEU A 103 20.28 8.66 26.83
N THR A 104 19.97 9.41 25.76
CA THR A 104 20.95 10.26 25.07
C THR A 104 20.32 11.48 24.45
N HIS A 105 21.08 12.59 24.46
CA HIS A 105 20.73 13.83 23.77
C HIS A 105 21.66 14.07 22.54
N SER A 106 22.51 13.11 22.20
CA SER A 106 23.39 13.20 21.04
C SER A 106 22.59 13.15 19.75
N THR A 107 22.49 14.26 19.04
CA THR A 107 21.82 14.34 17.72
C THR A 107 22.32 13.28 16.76
N ALA A 108 23.62 12.98 16.79
CA ALA A 108 24.22 11.96 15.94
C ALA A 108 23.63 10.56 16.20
N VAL A 109 23.45 10.20 17.48
CA VAL A 109 22.85 8.91 17.86
C VAL A 109 21.37 8.90 17.52
N LEU A 110 20.62 9.98 17.78
CA LEU A 110 19.20 10.08 17.48
C LEU A 110 18.94 9.95 15.97
N VAL A 111 19.75 10.59 15.13
CA VAL A 111 19.69 10.46 13.65
C VAL A 111 19.98 9.02 13.21
N ALA A 112 21.05 8.39 13.75
CA ALA A 112 21.39 7.02 13.42
C ALA A 112 20.25 6.05 13.76
N VAL A 113 19.69 6.14 14.96
CA VAL A 113 18.56 5.31 15.39
C VAL A 113 17.31 5.59 14.56
N GLY A 114 17.03 6.86 14.23
CA GLY A 114 15.92 7.24 13.35
C GLY A 114 16.02 6.63 11.96
N ALA A 115 17.22 6.66 11.36
CA ALA A 115 17.48 6.04 10.05
C ALA A 115 17.34 4.51 10.09
N LEU A 116 17.83 3.86 11.15
CA LEU A 116 17.69 2.41 11.36
C LEU A 116 16.23 2.00 11.54
N LEU A 117 15.47 2.75 12.35
CA LEU A 117 14.03 2.52 12.54
C LEU A 117 13.27 2.69 11.23
N ALA A 118 13.55 3.74 10.46
CA ALA A 118 12.94 3.97 9.15
C ALA A 118 13.18 2.80 8.19
N ALA A 119 14.41 2.31 8.10
CA ALA A 119 14.78 1.17 7.25
C ALA A 119 14.11 -0.13 7.72
N ALA A 120 14.11 -0.41 9.03
CA ALA A 120 13.48 -1.60 9.61
C ALA A 120 11.96 -1.60 9.39
N GLN A 121 11.29 -0.46 9.61
CA GLN A 121 9.86 -0.29 9.38
C GLN A 121 9.51 -0.42 7.90
N LYS A 122 10.35 0.10 7.00
CA LYS A 122 10.20 -0.07 5.54
C LYS A 122 10.23 -1.54 5.17
N VAL A 123 11.25 -2.27 5.60
CA VAL A 123 11.37 -3.71 5.33
C VAL A 123 10.20 -4.51 5.91
N LEU A 124 9.77 -4.19 7.13
CA LEU A 124 8.64 -4.86 7.77
C LEU A 124 7.34 -4.67 6.97
N CYS A 125 7.05 -3.43 6.56
CA CYS A 125 5.85 -3.12 5.78
C CYS A 125 5.87 -3.78 4.40
N ASP A 126 7.01 -3.74 3.71
CA ASP A 126 7.16 -4.34 2.38
C ASP A 126 7.10 -5.87 2.45
N ALA A 127 7.77 -6.51 3.43
CA ALA A 127 7.75 -7.96 3.63
C ALA A 127 6.36 -8.50 4.00
N THR A 128 5.59 -7.73 4.76
CA THR A 128 4.22 -8.10 5.17
C THR A 128 3.16 -7.66 4.16
N ARG A 129 3.57 -6.93 3.11
CA ARG A 129 2.68 -6.35 2.09
C ARG A 129 1.51 -5.57 2.71
N ILE A 130 1.79 -4.85 3.78
CA ILE A 130 0.84 -3.90 4.36
C ILE A 130 0.72 -2.75 3.36
N GLY A 131 -0.45 -2.62 2.75
CA GLY A 131 -0.73 -1.56 1.77
C GLY A 131 -0.55 -0.15 2.33
N PRO A 132 -0.87 0.89 1.55
CA PRO A 132 -0.78 2.27 2.02
C PRO A 132 -1.47 2.48 3.37
N PRO A 133 -0.92 3.33 4.24
CA PRO A 133 0.20 4.27 4.06
C PRO A 133 1.61 3.68 4.23
N GLY A 134 1.75 2.37 4.44
CA GLY A 134 3.05 1.71 4.57
C GLY A 134 3.81 2.13 5.83
N HIS A 135 5.12 2.30 5.73
CA HIS A 135 5.99 2.63 6.85
C HIS A 135 6.00 4.13 7.23
N VAL A 136 5.49 5.01 6.36
CA VAL A 136 5.68 6.47 6.49
C VAL A 136 5.14 7.00 7.83
N ILE A 137 3.98 6.54 8.27
CA ILE A 137 3.39 6.96 9.54
C ILE A 137 4.20 6.40 10.73
N LEU A 138 4.63 5.14 10.65
CA LEU A 138 5.47 4.52 11.68
C LEU A 138 6.78 5.32 11.85
N THR A 139 7.42 5.65 10.73
CA THR A 139 8.65 6.43 10.72
C THR A 139 8.44 7.86 11.23
N PHE A 140 7.33 8.50 10.84
CA PHE A 140 6.98 9.84 11.31
C PHE A 140 6.88 9.88 12.85
N VAL A 141 6.09 8.98 13.44
CA VAL A 141 5.88 8.92 14.88
C VAL A 141 7.18 8.61 15.61
N SER A 142 7.93 7.60 15.17
CA SER A 142 9.19 7.21 15.80
C SER A 142 10.24 8.31 15.70
N SER A 143 10.37 8.96 14.53
CA SER A 143 11.33 10.04 14.33
C SER A 143 10.99 11.29 15.16
N ALA A 144 9.71 11.67 15.23
CA ALA A 144 9.29 12.79 16.08
C ALA A 144 9.56 12.51 17.57
N ALA A 145 9.29 11.28 18.02
CA ALA A 145 9.49 10.88 19.41
C ALA A 145 10.98 10.83 19.83
N LEU A 146 11.91 10.56 18.88
CA LEU A 146 13.35 10.60 19.16
C LEU A 146 13.86 11.99 19.57
N PHE A 147 13.22 13.05 19.08
CA PHE A 147 13.65 14.42 19.34
C PHE A 147 12.73 15.15 20.34
N ALA A 148 11.74 14.45 20.91
CA ALA A 148 10.91 14.98 21.97
C ALA A 148 11.61 14.84 23.34
N PRO A 149 11.55 15.86 24.21
CA PRO A 149 12.07 15.74 25.57
C PRO A 149 11.38 14.61 26.33
N GLN A 150 12.16 13.66 26.87
CA GLN A 150 11.62 12.44 27.46
C GLN A 150 12.39 12.01 28.71
N ARG A 151 11.66 11.44 29.68
CA ARG A 151 12.23 10.77 30.86
C ARG A 151 11.84 9.29 30.86
N LEU A 152 12.75 8.41 31.24
CA LEU A 152 12.54 6.96 31.19
C LEU A 152 11.28 6.52 31.98
N GLY A 153 11.02 7.15 33.14
CA GLY A 153 9.82 6.85 33.94
C GLY A 153 8.49 7.19 33.27
N GLN A 154 8.46 8.04 32.23
CA GLN A 154 7.25 8.42 31.51
C GLN A 154 6.91 7.43 30.37
N VAL A 155 7.89 6.65 29.91
CA VAL A 155 7.75 5.75 28.76
C VAL A 155 6.58 4.78 28.90
N PRO A 156 6.37 4.08 30.04
CA PRO A 156 5.24 3.16 30.18
C PRO A 156 3.88 3.85 30.03
N ALA A 157 3.71 5.06 30.60
CA ALA A 157 2.46 5.82 30.50
C ALA A 157 2.18 6.25 29.05
N HIS A 158 3.19 6.74 28.32
CA HIS A 158 3.07 7.13 26.92
C HIS A 158 2.73 5.94 26.00
N LEU A 159 3.33 4.77 26.26
CA LEU A 159 3.01 3.54 25.56
C LEU A 159 1.58 3.04 25.87
N ALA A 160 1.15 3.17 27.13
CA ALA A 160 -0.23 2.83 27.51
C ALA A 160 -1.26 3.69 26.77
N LEU A 161 -1.01 5.01 26.64
CA LEU A 161 -1.86 5.92 25.85
C LEU A 161 -1.89 5.53 24.38
N THR A 162 -0.74 5.19 23.81
CA THR A 162 -0.64 4.72 22.40
C THR A 162 -1.42 3.43 22.18
N LEU A 163 -1.30 2.47 23.10
CA LEU A 163 -2.04 1.20 23.03
C LEU A 163 -3.54 1.41 23.22
N ALA A 164 -3.96 2.27 24.13
CA ALA A 164 -5.37 2.60 24.35
C ALA A 164 -6.00 3.24 23.11
N ALA A 165 -5.34 4.25 22.52
CA ALA A 165 -5.77 4.86 21.27
C ALA A 165 -5.72 3.86 20.08
N GLY A 166 -4.72 2.97 20.05
CA GLY A 166 -4.63 1.87 19.10
C GLY A 166 -5.77 0.87 19.21
N ALA A 167 -6.24 0.59 20.44
CA ALA A 167 -7.44 -0.23 20.67
C ALA A 167 -8.71 0.44 20.11
N VAL A 168 -8.86 1.76 20.31
CA VAL A 168 -9.95 2.54 19.69
C VAL A 168 -9.85 2.45 18.16
N ALA A 169 -8.67 2.66 17.57
CA ALA A 169 -8.45 2.54 16.13
C ALA A 169 -8.81 1.13 15.61
N TRP A 170 -8.44 0.10 16.35
CA TRP A 170 -8.79 -1.29 16.03
C TRP A 170 -10.31 -1.50 16.03
N LEU A 171 -11.01 -1.02 17.05
CA LEU A 171 -12.46 -1.10 17.15
C LEU A 171 -13.15 -0.37 15.98
N VAL A 172 -12.69 0.83 15.62
CA VAL A 172 -13.20 1.59 14.47
C VAL A 172 -13.00 0.86 13.16
N CYS A 173 -11.86 0.20 12.97
CA CYS A 173 -11.56 -0.55 11.75
C CYS A 173 -12.33 -1.87 11.63
N VAL A 174 -12.62 -2.53 12.74
CA VAL A 174 -13.25 -3.86 12.78
C VAL A 174 -14.76 -3.76 13.02
N GLY A 175 -15.23 -2.77 13.77
CA GLY A 175 -16.63 -2.56 14.14
C GLY A 175 -17.63 -2.64 12.96
N PRO A 176 -17.33 -2.11 11.78
CA PRO A 176 -18.22 -2.25 10.63
C PRO A 176 -18.50 -3.70 10.19
N ALA A 177 -17.70 -4.69 10.67
CA ALA A 177 -17.97 -6.10 10.44
C ALA A 177 -19.31 -6.57 11.06
N LEU A 178 -19.77 -5.92 12.13
CA LEU A 178 -21.03 -6.23 12.77
C LEU A 178 -22.24 -5.90 11.88
N ILE A 179 -22.08 -4.86 11.02
CA ILE A 179 -23.15 -4.37 10.14
C ILE A 179 -23.03 -4.95 8.72
N ARG A 180 -21.80 -5.14 8.23
CA ARG A 180 -21.50 -5.56 6.84
C ARG A 180 -20.39 -6.60 6.80
N ARG A 181 -20.72 -7.84 7.12
CA ARG A 181 -19.75 -8.94 7.27
C ARG A 181 -18.87 -9.19 6.03
N GLU A 182 -19.42 -9.08 4.82
CA GLU A 182 -18.73 -9.34 3.55
C GLU A 182 -18.44 -8.05 2.75
N GLY A 183 -18.39 -6.88 3.38
CA GLY A 183 -18.21 -5.60 2.70
C GLY A 183 -16.92 -5.48 1.86
N PRO A 184 -15.75 -5.89 2.33
CA PRO A 184 -14.53 -5.91 1.55
C PRO A 184 -14.56 -6.90 0.39
N GLU A 185 -15.09 -8.10 0.61
CA GLU A 185 -15.23 -9.18 -0.37
C GLU A 185 -16.12 -8.74 -1.53
N ARG A 186 -17.30 -8.20 -1.24
CA ARG A 186 -18.23 -7.67 -2.26
C ARG A 186 -17.58 -6.62 -3.14
N ARG A 187 -16.76 -5.74 -2.55
CA ARG A 187 -16.06 -4.70 -3.31
C ARG A 187 -14.94 -5.26 -4.19
N ALA A 188 -14.23 -6.27 -3.72
CA ALA A 188 -13.20 -6.92 -4.51
C ALA A 188 -13.81 -7.60 -5.74
N VAL A 189 -14.92 -8.33 -5.56
CA VAL A 189 -15.66 -8.99 -6.64
C VAL A 189 -16.27 -7.98 -7.62
N ALA A 190 -16.89 -6.91 -7.11
CA ALA A 190 -17.43 -5.86 -7.98
C ALA A 190 -16.35 -5.22 -8.86
N ARG A 191 -15.15 -4.97 -8.31
CA ARG A 191 -14.01 -4.47 -9.10
C ARG A 191 -13.53 -5.46 -10.15
N ALA A 192 -13.53 -6.76 -9.84
CA ALA A 192 -13.17 -7.78 -10.83
C ALA A 192 -14.17 -7.80 -12.01
N LEU A 193 -15.48 -7.71 -11.71
CA LEU A 193 -16.53 -7.64 -12.73
C LEU A 193 -16.42 -6.35 -13.58
N GLU A 194 -16.14 -5.20 -12.97
CA GLU A 194 -15.95 -3.94 -13.68
C GLU A 194 -14.71 -3.97 -14.58
N ALA A 195 -13.58 -4.48 -14.06
CA ALA A 195 -12.37 -4.61 -14.85
C ALA A 195 -12.53 -5.59 -16.02
N ALA A 196 -13.33 -6.66 -15.83
CA ALA A 196 -13.71 -7.55 -16.92
C ALA A 196 -14.60 -6.85 -17.95
N ALA A 197 -15.56 -6.01 -17.49
CA ALA A 197 -16.40 -5.21 -18.38
C ALA A 197 -15.59 -4.17 -19.19
N ASP A 198 -14.62 -3.52 -18.56
CA ASP A 198 -13.76 -2.56 -19.24
C ASP A 198 -12.86 -3.24 -20.27
N CYS A 199 -12.35 -4.44 -19.96
CA CYS A 199 -11.61 -5.27 -20.92
C CYS A 199 -12.48 -5.75 -22.08
N ALA A 200 -13.76 -6.04 -21.81
CA ALA A 200 -14.72 -6.42 -22.84
C ALA A 200 -15.08 -5.27 -23.78
N ALA A 201 -15.20 -4.05 -23.24
CA ALA A 201 -15.54 -2.84 -24.00
C ALA A 201 -14.34 -2.33 -24.83
N ASP A 202 -13.13 -2.43 -24.31
CA ASP A 202 -11.88 -1.98 -24.97
C ASP A 202 -10.78 -3.04 -24.78
N PRO A 203 -10.72 -4.05 -25.65
CA PRO A 203 -9.75 -5.14 -25.54
C PRO A 203 -8.33 -4.70 -25.87
N GLY A 204 -7.54 -4.41 -24.84
CA GLY A 204 -6.13 -4.00 -24.97
C GLY A 204 -5.23 -4.66 -23.94
N PRO A 205 -3.89 -4.57 -24.09
CA PRO A 205 -2.95 -5.14 -23.11
C PRO A 205 -3.14 -4.55 -21.68
N ARG A 206 -3.43 -3.25 -21.59
CA ARG A 206 -3.64 -2.57 -20.29
C ARG A 206 -4.91 -3.03 -19.59
N THR A 207 -6.01 -3.15 -20.31
CA THR A 207 -7.30 -3.59 -19.77
C THR A 207 -7.27 -5.06 -19.39
N ARG A 208 -6.61 -5.93 -20.17
CA ARG A 208 -6.40 -7.35 -19.84
C ARG A 208 -5.57 -7.53 -18.57
N ASN A 209 -4.44 -6.82 -18.48
CA ASN A 209 -3.60 -6.88 -17.28
C ASN A 209 -4.34 -6.32 -16.05
N GLY A 210 -5.11 -5.24 -16.22
CA GLY A 210 -5.97 -4.69 -15.18
C GLY A 210 -7.05 -5.67 -14.70
N ALA A 211 -7.69 -6.37 -15.63
CA ALA A 211 -8.70 -7.38 -15.32
C ALA A 211 -8.07 -8.59 -14.61
N ALA A 212 -6.94 -9.10 -15.09
CA ALA A 212 -6.22 -10.19 -14.43
C ALA A 212 -5.81 -9.82 -12.99
N ALA A 213 -5.30 -8.60 -12.79
CA ALA A 213 -4.94 -8.10 -11.45
C ALA A 213 -6.16 -7.97 -10.53
N ALA A 214 -7.29 -7.48 -11.03
CA ALA A 214 -8.53 -7.33 -10.25
C ALA A 214 -9.13 -8.70 -9.87
N VAL A 215 -9.14 -9.65 -10.80
CA VAL A 215 -9.57 -11.04 -10.55
C VAL A 215 -8.67 -11.72 -9.54
N HIS A 216 -7.34 -11.61 -9.70
CA HIS A 216 -6.38 -12.14 -8.73
C HIS A 216 -6.61 -11.55 -7.34
N ALA A 217 -6.78 -10.22 -7.23
CA ALA A 217 -7.06 -9.56 -5.96
C ALA A 217 -8.38 -10.02 -5.32
N ALA A 218 -9.42 -10.28 -6.12
CA ALA A 218 -10.69 -10.82 -5.65
C ALA A 218 -10.52 -12.24 -5.09
N TRP A 219 -9.83 -13.13 -5.79
CA TRP A 219 -9.49 -14.47 -5.28
C TRP A 219 -8.67 -14.42 -4.00
N GLN A 220 -7.63 -13.59 -3.94
CA GLN A 220 -6.83 -13.43 -2.72
C GLN A 220 -7.68 -12.93 -1.54
N CYS A 221 -8.64 -12.03 -1.79
CA CYS A 221 -9.56 -11.56 -0.77
C CYS A 221 -10.48 -12.69 -0.26
N LEU A 222 -11.06 -13.48 -1.16
CA LEU A 222 -12.00 -14.56 -0.81
C LEU A 222 -11.32 -15.77 -0.17
N LEU A 223 -10.14 -16.17 -0.65
CA LEU A 223 -9.38 -17.31 -0.11
C LEU A 223 -8.92 -17.07 1.33
N VAL A 224 -8.56 -15.82 1.67
CA VAL A 224 -8.13 -15.43 3.02
C VAL A 224 -9.31 -15.15 3.96
N SER A 225 -10.51 -14.95 3.42
CA SER A 225 -11.75 -14.81 4.21
C SER A 225 -12.06 -16.10 4.98
N GLY A 226 -12.69 -15.97 6.14
CA GLY A 226 -12.98 -17.11 7.06
C GLY A 226 -13.72 -18.30 6.42
N ARG A 227 -14.56 -18.99 7.19
CA ARG A 227 -15.33 -20.15 6.70
C ARG A 227 -16.23 -19.78 5.52
N PRO A 228 -16.42 -20.68 4.52
CA PRO A 228 -17.32 -20.44 3.40
C PRO A 228 -18.75 -20.27 3.92
N THR A 229 -19.42 -19.18 3.52
CA THR A 229 -20.85 -18.94 3.71
C THR A 229 -21.54 -19.02 2.35
N LEU A 230 -22.86 -19.17 2.31
CA LEU A 230 -23.61 -19.14 1.05
C LEU A 230 -23.29 -17.87 0.24
N VAL A 231 -23.28 -16.72 0.91
CA VAL A 231 -22.93 -15.43 0.29
C VAL A 231 -21.51 -15.45 -0.33
N ARG A 232 -20.53 -16.01 0.38
CA ARG A 232 -19.16 -16.13 -0.17
C ARG A 232 -19.09 -17.07 -1.35
N ARG A 233 -19.85 -18.18 -1.33
CA ARG A 233 -19.94 -19.07 -2.49
C ARG A 233 -20.51 -18.37 -3.72
N SER A 234 -21.56 -17.56 -3.54
CA SER A 234 -22.10 -16.73 -4.64
C SER A 234 -21.06 -15.71 -5.13
N LEU A 235 -20.29 -15.08 -4.24
CA LEU A 235 -19.21 -14.18 -4.62
C LEU A 235 -18.07 -14.90 -5.38
N GLU A 236 -17.68 -16.10 -4.96
CA GLU A 236 -16.69 -16.95 -5.63
C GLU A 236 -17.15 -17.32 -7.05
N ARG A 237 -18.42 -17.70 -7.22
CA ARG A 237 -19.01 -17.97 -8.55
C ARG A 237 -19.02 -16.73 -9.46
N LEU A 238 -19.21 -15.54 -8.89
CA LEU A 238 -19.17 -14.30 -9.66
C LEU A 238 -17.75 -13.94 -10.12
N VAL A 239 -16.70 -14.28 -9.35
CA VAL A 239 -15.31 -14.13 -9.83
C VAL A 239 -15.02 -15.13 -10.94
N ALA A 240 -15.44 -16.39 -10.81
CA ALA A 240 -15.31 -17.37 -11.89
C ALA A 240 -16.04 -16.90 -13.16
N HIS A 241 -17.23 -16.32 -13.02
CA HIS A 241 -17.96 -15.72 -14.15
C HIS A 241 -17.21 -14.52 -14.78
N ALA A 242 -16.51 -13.70 -13.99
CA ALA A 242 -15.67 -12.64 -14.55
C ALA A 242 -14.49 -13.22 -15.37
N GLU A 243 -13.90 -14.35 -14.93
CA GLU A 243 -12.87 -15.07 -15.69
C GLU A 243 -13.41 -15.67 -16.98
N GLU A 244 -14.60 -16.26 -16.96
CA GLU A 244 -15.28 -16.78 -18.15
C GLU A 244 -15.57 -15.65 -19.16
N ALA A 245 -16.03 -14.50 -18.69
CA ALA A 245 -16.30 -13.34 -19.53
C ALA A 245 -15.03 -12.83 -20.25
N LEU A 246 -13.85 -12.90 -19.60
CA LEU A 246 -12.58 -12.54 -20.22
C LEU A 246 -12.14 -13.50 -21.34
N ALA A 247 -12.66 -14.72 -21.34
CA ALA A 247 -12.38 -15.73 -22.35
C ALA A 247 -13.48 -15.82 -23.41
N SER A 248 -14.62 -15.15 -23.20
CA SER A 248 -15.75 -15.19 -24.14
C SER A 248 -15.44 -14.38 -25.40
N PRO A 249 -15.81 -14.88 -26.60
CA PRO A 249 -15.69 -14.13 -27.83
C PRO A 249 -16.70 -12.96 -27.92
N THR A 250 -17.81 -13.04 -27.20
CA THR A 250 -18.90 -12.05 -27.17
C THR A 250 -19.28 -11.69 -25.74
N PRO A 251 -18.38 -11.04 -24.98
CA PRO A 251 -18.70 -10.63 -23.62
C PRO A 251 -19.69 -9.46 -23.64
N ASP A 252 -20.62 -9.44 -22.68
CA ASP A 252 -21.57 -8.35 -22.48
C ASP A 252 -21.09 -7.42 -21.36
N PRO A 253 -20.47 -6.26 -21.69
CA PRO A 253 -19.91 -5.36 -20.69
C PRO A 253 -20.98 -4.71 -19.81
N ASP A 254 -22.17 -4.44 -20.34
CA ASP A 254 -23.21 -3.76 -19.56
C ASP A 254 -23.84 -4.71 -18.53
N ARG A 255 -23.98 -5.97 -18.87
CA ARG A 255 -24.44 -7.00 -17.93
C ARG A 255 -23.42 -7.21 -16.80
N LEU A 256 -22.11 -7.16 -17.10
CA LEU A 256 -21.06 -7.25 -16.09
C LEU A 256 -21.10 -6.04 -15.15
N ARG A 257 -21.26 -4.81 -15.68
CA ARG A 257 -21.40 -3.57 -14.90
C ARG A 257 -22.66 -3.60 -14.02
N ALA A 258 -23.79 -4.03 -14.56
CA ALA A 258 -25.04 -4.18 -13.81
C ALA A 258 -24.87 -5.14 -12.63
N ARG A 259 -24.22 -6.28 -12.84
CA ARG A 259 -23.91 -7.24 -11.76
C ARG A 259 -22.96 -6.64 -10.73
N ALA A 260 -21.93 -5.92 -11.15
CA ALA A 260 -21.02 -5.24 -10.24
C ALA A 260 -21.75 -4.24 -9.32
N ALA A 261 -22.70 -3.48 -9.88
CA ALA A 261 -23.54 -2.55 -9.13
C ALA A 261 -24.42 -3.28 -8.08
N LEU A 262 -25.04 -4.40 -8.46
CA LEU A 262 -25.84 -5.23 -7.54
C LEU A 262 -24.98 -5.82 -6.41
N VAL A 263 -23.76 -6.29 -6.71
CA VAL A 263 -22.82 -6.81 -5.70
C VAL A 263 -22.41 -5.70 -4.70
N ARG A 264 -22.27 -4.46 -5.15
CA ARG A 264 -21.99 -3.31 -4.27
C ARG A 264 -23.16 -2.91 -3.40
N ALA A 265 -24.39 -3.12 -3.86
CA ALA A 265 -25.60 -2.80 -3.14
C ALA A 265 -25.72 -3.62 -1.83
N ARG A 266 -26.64 -3.20 -0.94
CA ARG A 266 -26.91 -3.90 0.34
C ARG A 266 -27.79 -5.14 0.20
N GLY A 267 -28.29 -5.42 -1.00
CA GLY A 267 -29.19 -6.52 -1.28
C GLY A 267 -28.53 -7.91 -1.29
N PRO A 268 -29.32 -8.95 -1.61
CA PRO A 268 -28.80 -10.29 -1.84
C PRO A 268 -27.78 -10.26 -2.96
N VAL A 269 -26.78 -11.15 -2.88
CA VAL A 269 -25.78 -11.28 -3.95
C VAL A 269 -26.49 -11.92 -5.14
N PRO A 270 -26.38 -11.33 -6.36
CA PRO A 270 -26.98 -11.94 -7.54
C PRO A 270 -26.32 -13.29 -7.80
N GLU A 271 -27.13 -14.31 -8.04
CA GLU A 271 -26.59 -15.59 -8.47
C GLU A 271 -26.19 -15.50 -9.94
N PRO A 272 -25.00 -15.99 -10.30
CA PRO A 272 -24.67 -16.17 -11.72
C PRO A 272 -25.63 -17.19 -12.32
N PRO A 273 -25.91 -17.13 -13.64
CA PRO A 273 -26.73 -18.15 -14.27
C PRO A 273 -26.11 -19.53 -13.97
N PRO A 274 -26.95 -20.53 -13.65
CA PRO A 274 -26.46 -21.87 -13.40
C PRO A 274 -25.72 -22.36 -14.65
N ALA A 275 -24.46 -22.74 -14.48
CA ALA A 275 -23.73 -23.41 -15.55
C ALA A 275 -24.40 -24.79 -15.77
N PRO A 276 -24.89 -25.09 -16.97
CA PRO A 276 -25.54 -26.37 -17.20
C PRO A 276 -24.57 -27.51 -16.87
N GLY A 277 -24.99 -28.41 -15.98
CA GLY A 277 -24.34 -29.70 -15.77
C GLY A 277 -23.35 -29.85 -14.60
N THR A 278 -23.15 -28.86 -13.71
CA THR A 278 -22.24 -29.05 -12.57
C THR A 278 -22.75 -28.48 -11.27
N ALA A 279 -22.87 -29.36 -10.29
CA ALA A 279 -23.23 -28.99 -8.90
C ALA A 279 -22.15 -28.14 -8.21
N ASP A 280 -20.93 -28.10 -8.69
CA ASP A 280 -19.83 -27.36 -8.05
C ASP A 280 -18.90 -26.74 -9.10
N ALA A 281 -19.17 -25.46 -9.43
CA ALA A 281 -18.32 -24.67 -10.34
C ALA A 281 -17.01 -24.17 -9.68
N LEU A 282 -16.74 -24.53 -8.42
CA LEU A 282 -15.65 -24.03 -7.61
C LEU A 282 -14.62 -25.11 -7.27
N TYR A 283 -14.04 -25.68 -8.34
CA TYR A 283 -13.11 -26.80 -8.22
C TYR A 283 -11.83 -26.40 -7.43
N GLY A 284 -11.51 -27.22 -6.42
CA GLY A 284 -10.24 -27.10 -5.68
C GLY A 284 -10.10 -25.90 -4.73
N ILE A 285 -11.04 -24.97 -4.69
CA ILE A 285 -10.93 -23.74 -3.85
C ILE A 285 -10.88 -24.09 -2.36
N ASP A 286 -11.63 -25.08 -1.91
CA ASP A 286 -11.59 -25.47 -0.49
C ASP A 286 -10.27 -26.14 -0.12
N ALA A 287 -9.68 -26.93 -1.00
CA ALA A 287 -8.36 -27.51 -0.81
C ALA A 287 -7.27 -26.43 -0.76
N GLU A 288 -7.32 -25.46 -1.68
CA GLU A 288 -6.41 -24.31 -1.69
C GLU A 288 -6.55 -23.45 -0.43
N ARG A 289 -7.78 -23.20 0.00
CA ARG A 289 -8.07 -22.50 1.26
C ARG A 289 -7.54 -23.26 2.49
N ALA A 290 -7.66 -24.58 2.50
CA ALA A 290 -7.11 -25.42 3.56
C ALA A 290 -5.57 -25.37 3.56
N ALA A 291 -4.93 -25.45 2.39
CA ALA A 291 -3.48 -25.32 2.24
C ALA A 291 -2.95 -23.97 2.70
N LEU A 292 -3.64 -22.86 2.34
CA LEU A 292 -3.30 -21.51 2.79
C LEU A 292 -3.43 -21.36 4.32
N ARG A 293 -4.42 -21.99 4.94
CA ARG A 293 -4.54 -22.00 6.41
C ARG A 293 -3.43 -22.79 7.07
N ALA A 294 -3.09 -23.94 6.52
CA ALA A 294 -2.01 -24.80 7.03
C ALA A 294 -0.64 -24.09 6.91
N SER A 295 -0.39 -23.38 5.80
CA SER A 295 0.84 -22.64 5.55
C SER A 295 0.94 -21.32 6.32
N GLY A 296 -0.18 -20.75 6.76
CA GLY A 296 -0.29 -19.41 7.36
C GLY A 296 0.13 -19.30 8.83
N GLY A 297 0.82 -20.29 9.38
CA GLY A 297 1.26 -20.30 10.79
C GLY A 297 2.35 -19.25 11.10
N ARG A 298 2.53 -18.92 12.40
CA ARG A 298 3.59 -18.00 12.89
C ARG A 298 5.00 -18.38 12.37
N ARG A 299 5.27 -19.69 12.18
CA ARG A 299 6.54 -20.18 11.63
C ARG A 299 6.74 -19.78 10.17
N ALA A 300 5.69 -19.80 9.35
CA ALA A 300 5.76 -19.38 7.95
C ALA A 300 5.97 -17.87 7.85
N ALA A 301 5.26 -17.06 8.63
CA ALA A 301 5.45 -15.60 8.69
C ALA A 301 6.89 -15.24 9.11
N ARG A 302 7.43 -15.91 10.14
CA ARG A 302 8.83 -15.74 10.58
C ARG A 302 9.83 -16.14 9.48
N ARG A 303 9.61 -17.27 8.80
CA ARG A 303 10.47 -17.71 7.69
C ARG A 303 10.44 -16.71 6.53
N THR A 304 9.28 -16.17 6.19
CA THR A 304 9.14 -15.14 5.15
C THR A 304 9.91 -13.87 5.53
N LEU A 305 9.78 -13.41 6.78
CA LEU A 305 10.52 -12.24 7.27
C LEU A 305 12.04 -12.49 7.26
N LEU A 306 12.50 -13.65 7.74
CA LEU A 306 13.92 -14.00 7.73
C LEU A 306 14.48 -14.09 6.30
N ARG A 307 13.72 -14.66 5.35
CA ARG A 307 14.11 -14.68 3.93
C ARG A 307 14.16 -13.27 3.33
N SER A 308 13.27 -12.38 3.76
CA SER A 308 13.25 -10.98 3.32
C SER A 308 14.47 -10.19 3.81
N LEU A 309 15.12 -10.62 4.87
CA LEU A 309 16.36 -10.05 5.40
C LEU A 309 17.62 -10.74 4.87
N GLY A 310 17.49 -11.86 4.16
CA GLY A 310 18.60 -12.62 3.62
C GLY A 310 19.38 -11.86 2.53
N PRO A 311 20.66 -12.20 2.29
CA PRO A 311 21.53 -11.51 1.34
C PRO A 311 21.03 -11.54 -0.11
N GLY A 312 20.13 -12.48 -0.46
CA GLY A 312 19.45 -12.56 -1.77
C GLY A 312 18.15 -11.75 -1.88
N SER A 313 17.70 -11.07 -0.82
CA SER A 313 16.42 -10.38 -0.81
C SER A 313 16.40 -9.15 -1.73
N HIS A 314 15.28 -8.99 -2.46
CA HIS A 314 15.00 -7.80 -3.26
C HIS A 314 14.68 -6.56 -2.40
N LEU A 315 14.43 -6.74 -1.10
CA LEU A 315 14.16 -5.64 -0.17
C LEU A 315 15.44 -4.96 0.33
N LEU A 316 16.60 -5.62 0.26
CA LEU A 316 17.87 -5.03 0.73
C LEU A 316 18.26 -3.72 0.03
N PRO A 317 18.16 -3.57 -1.31
CA PRO A 317 18.47 -2.29 -1.94
C PRO A 317 17.54 -1.16 -1.48
N VAL A 318 16.25 -1.45 -1.27
CA VAL A 318 15.28 -0.47 -0.77
C VAL A 318 15.56 -0.11 0.69
N ALA A 319 15.90 -1.09 1.52
CA ALA A 319 16.34 -0.85 2.90
C ALA A 319 17.61 0.01 2.98
N ALA A 320 18.60 -0.28 2.14
CA ALA A 320 19.84 0.48 2.05
C ALA A 320 19.58 1.92 1.58
N ARG A 321 18.74 2.13 0.56
CA ARG A 321 18.29 3.46 0.12
C ARG A 321 17.67 4.24 1.28
N THR A 322 16.76 3.58 2.02
CA THR A 322 16.06 4.21 3.14
C THR A 322 17.04 4.57 4.25
N LEU A 323 17.92 3.65 4.64
CA LEU A 323 18.89 3.87 5.70
C LEU A 323 19.85 5.02 5.34
N ILE A 324 20.48 4.94 4.18
CA ILE A 324 21.47 5.93 3.72
C ILE A 324 20.83 7.31 3.53
N GLY A 325 19.67 7.37 2.87
CA GLY A 325 19.02 8.65 2.62
C GLY A 325 18.45 9.31 3.87
N CYS A 326 17.90 8.52 4.82
CA CYS A 326 17.46 9.06 6.11
C CYS A 326 18.64 9.54 6.95
N ALA A 327 19.76 8.82 6.97
CA ALA A 327 20.96 9.21 7.68
C ALA A 327 21.56 10.49 7.06
N LEU A 328 21.73 10.54 5.72
CA LEU A 328 22.23 11.73 5.02
C LEU A 328 21.35 12.95 5.28
N ALA A 329 20.03 12.80 5.17
CA ALA A 329 19.09 13.89 5.43
C ALA A 329 19.18 14.41 6.86
N GLY A 330 19.19 13.51 7.85
CA GLY A 330 19.26 13.88 9.26
C GLY A 330 20.60 14.52 9.63
N TYR A 331 21.72 13.95 9.18
CA TYR A 331 23.05 14.51 9.46
C TYR A 331 23.29 15.84 8.75
N LEU A 332 22.80 15.99 7.51
CA LEU A 332 22.91 17.24 6.77
C LEU A 332 22.15 18.37 7.49
N CYS A 333 20.91 18.10 7.93
CA CYS A 333 20.14 19.07 8.71
C CYS A 333 20.81 19.40 10.05
N ALA A 334 21.36 18.41 10.74
CA ALA A 334 22.08 18.63 12.00
C ALA A 334 23.34 19.48 11.78
N ALA A 335 24.11 19.23 10.71
CA ALA A 335 25.32 19.99 10.36
C ALA A 335 25.01 21.45 9.96
N LEU A 336 23.86 21.69 9.35
CA LEU A 336 23.40 23.04 8.99
C LEU A 336 22.67 23.79 10.11
N GLY A 337 22.54 23.17 11.30
CA GLY A 337 21.87 23.78 12.46
C GLY A 337 20.36 23.92 12.28
N VAL A 338 19.72 23.15 11.39
CA VAL A 338 18.25 23.16 11.21
C VAL A 338 17.61 22.51 12.44
N GLY A 339 16.64 23.20 13.06
CA GLY A 339 16.16 22.89 14.40
C GLY A 339 15.46 21.54 14.58
N ARG A 340 14.98 20.90 13.49
CA ARG A 340 14.16 19.66 13.57
C ARG A 340 14.57 18.58 12.56
N PRO A 341 15.75 17.93 12.71
CA PRO A 341 16.29 16.96 11.73
C PRO A 341 15.36 15.80 11.44
N TYR A 342 14.44 15.45 12.34
CA TYR A 342 13.47 14.37 12.15
C TYR A 342 12.51 14.60 10.95
N TRP A 343 12.20 15.85 10.61
CA TRP A 343 11.39 16.15 9.43
C TRP A 343 12.09 15.79 8.13
N ALA A 344 13.40 16.00 8.05
CA ALA A 344 14.18 15.59 6.89
C ALA A 344 14.27 14.07 6.78
N ILE A 345 14.45 13.35 7.92
CA ILE A 345 14.40 11.89 7.98
C ILE A 345 13.06 11.37 7.43
N VAL A 346 11.94 11.92 7.90
CA VAL A 346 10.59 11.54 7.45
C VAL A 346 10.38 11.87 5.97
N THR A 347 10.89 13.01 5.51
CA THR A 347 10.80 13.38 4.11
C THR A 347 11.56 12.37 3.25
N ALA A 348 12.82 12.08 3.55
CA ALA A 348 13.60 11.07 2.84
C ALA A 348 12.93 9.70 2.86
N ALA A 349 12.50 9.21 4.03
CA ALA A 349 11.82 7.93 4.17
C ALA A 349 10.57 7.81 3.29
N SER A 350 9.79 8.89 3.16
CA SER A 350 8.53 8.90 2.40
C SER A 350 8.70 8.83 0.88
N LEU A 351 9.90 9.05 0.36
CA LEU A 351 10.17 9.09 -1.08
C LEU A 351 10.29 7.71 -1.70
N TYR A 352 10.86 6.74 -0.97
CA TYR A 352 11.27 5.46 -1.54
C TYR A 352 10.10 4.61 -2.01
N GLN A 353 10.01 4.52 -3.33
CA GLN A 353 9.06 3.70 -4.06
C GLN A 353 9.76 2.47 -4.67
N ALA A 354 9.04 1.70 -5.47
CA ALA A 354 9.54 0.49 -6.10
C ALA A 354 10.77 0.72 -7.00
N ASN A 355 10.90 1.93 -7.59
CA ASN A 355 11.99 2.30 -8.49
C ASN A 355 12.34 3.79 -8.41
N VAL A 356 13.43 4.20 -9.09
CA VAL A 356 13.95 5.58 -9.06
C VAL A 356 12.97 6.58 -9.68
N THR A 357 12.32 6.24 -10.79
CA THR A 357 11.35 7.14 -11.46
C THR A 357 10.15 7.42 -10.56
N LEU A 358 9.60 6.40 -9.90
CA LEU A 358 8.51 6.59 -8.94
C LEU A 358 8.97 7.36 -7.71
N THR A 359 10.22 7.18 -7.28
CA THR A 359 10.84 7.95 -6.19
C THR A 359 10.96 9.43 -6.56
N TRP A 360 11.38 9.76 -7.79
CA TRP A 360 11.37 11.12 -8.32
C TRP A 360 9.97 11.74 -8.29
N ASN A 361 8.99 11.03 -8.83
CA ASN A 361 7.60 11.49 -8.83
C ASN A 361 7.12 11.79 -7.42
N ARG A 362 7.46 10.94 -6.47
CA ARG A 362 7.11 11.11 -5.06
C ARG A 362 7.85 12.30 -4.42
N ALA A 363 9.12 12.52 -4.76
CA ALA A 363 9.90 13.66 -4.29
C ALA A 363 9.25 14.98 -4.75
N LEU A 364 8.93 15.10 -6.03
CA LEU A 364 8.26 16.28 -6.59
C LEU A 364 6.90 16.53 -5.91
N GLN A 365 6.07 15.48 -5.80
CA GLN A 365 4.77 15.58 -5.15
C GLN A 365 4.87 15.99 -3.67
N ARG A 366 5.83 15.43 -2.95
CA ARG A 366 6.07 15.73 -1.53
C ARG A 366 6.54 17.16 -1.33
N THR A 367 7.52 17.60 -2.11
CA THR A 367 8.07 18.95 -2.02
C THR A 367 6.99 19.99 -2.32
N LEU A 368 6.29 19.85 -3.44
CA LEU A 368 5.21 20.78 -3.80
C LEU A 368 4.10 20.79 -2.74
N GLY A 369 3.64 19.60 -2.32
CA GLY A 369 2.59 19.50 -1.32
C GLY A 369 2.97 20.09 0.03
N ASN A 370 4.21 19.89 0.49
CA ASN A 370 4.69 20.49 1.75
C ASN A 370 4.82 22.02 1.64
N LEU A 371 5.36 22.55 0.54
CA LEU A 371 5.49 23.99 0.35
C LEU A 371 4.11 24.69 0.33
N LEU A 372 3.15 24.14 -0.40
CA LEU A 372 1.78 24.64 -0.38
C LEU A 372 1.12 24.45 1.00
N GLY A 373 1.37 23.32 1.65
CA GLY A 373 0.84 23.02 2.98
C GLY A 373 1.34 23.97 4.07
N VAL A 374 2.58 24.46 3.96
CA VAL A 374 3.11 25.49 4.87
C VAL A 374 2.34 26.81 4.74
N LEU A 375 1.94 27.19 3.51
CA LEU A 375 1.10 28.38 3.31
C LEU A 375 -0.29 28.19 3.92
N VAL A 376 -0.87 26.99 3.77
CA VAL A 376 -2.14 26.66 4.43
C VAL A 376 -2.01 26.69 5.95
N PHE A 377 -0.91 26.16 6.51
CA PHE A 377 -0.63 26.25 7.94
C PHE A 377 -0.57 27.68 8.42
N ALA A 378 0.18 28.56 7.73
CA ALA A 378 0.28 29.97 8.08
C ALA A 378 -1.09 30.67 8.11
N ALA A 379 -1.98 30.35 7.14
CA ALA A 379 -3.33 30.90 7.09
C ALA A 379 -4.25 30.40 8.21
N VAL A 380 -4.09 29.15 8.67
CA VAL A 380 -4.97 28.53 9.67
C VAL A 380 -4.44 28.70 11.10
N LEU A 381 -3.17 29.02 11.28
CA LEU A 381 -2.54 29.15 12.58
C LEU A 381 -3.26 30.15 13.52
N PRO A 382 -3.70 31.34 13.09
CA PRO A 382 -4.46 32.25 13.94
C PRO A 382 -5.76 31.63 14.46
N LEU A 383 -6.47 30.88 13.61
CA LEU A 383 -7.70 30.18 13.99
C LEU A 383 -7.41 29.08 15.03
N SER A 384 -6.36 28.29 14.84
CA SER A 384 -6.00 27.21 15.76
C SER A 384 -5.62 27.73 17.15
N ARG A 385 -5.13 28.95 17.25
CA ARG A 385 -4.72 29.63 18.50
C ARG A 385 -5.85 30.33 19.25
N THR A 386 -7.09 30.33 18.69
CA THR A 386 -8.25 30.91 19.40
C THR A 386 -8.66 30.12 20.64
N GLY A 387 -8.28 28.84 20.72
CA GLY A 387 -8.50 28.01 21.91
C GLY A 387 -8.19 26.53 21.68
N PRO A 388 -8.11 25.75 22.77
CA PRO A 388 -7.74 24.32 22.70
C PRO A 388 -8.69 23.49 21.83
N LEU A 389 -9.99 23.78 21.86
CA LEU A 389 -10.98 23.09 21.03
C LEU A 389 -10.77 23.42 19.53
N ALA A 390 -10.47 24.68 19.20
CA ALA A 390 -10.20 25.08 17.83
C ALA A 390 -8.97 24.33 17.26
N LEU A 391 -7.91 24.20 18.06
CA LEU A 391 -6.72 23.43 17.69
C LEU A 391 -7.05 21.95 17.42
N VAL A 392 -7.84 21.30 18.29
CA VAL A 392 -8.31 19.91 18.09
C VAL A 392 -9.13 19.79 16.82
N LEU A 393 -10.08 20.69 16.58
CA LEU A 393 -10.94 20.65 15.40
C LEU A 393 -10.16 20.88 14.11
N CYS A 394 -9.20 21.81 14.10
CA CYS A 394 -8.30 22.01 12.95
C CYS A 394 -7.48 20.75 12.65
N CYS A 395 -6.93 20.10 13.67
CA CYS A 395 -6.15 18.88 13.53
C CYS A 395 -7.01 17.73 12.95
N LEU A 396 -8.23 17.54 13.46
CA LEU A 396 -9.18 16.54 12.93
C LEU A 396 -9.61 16.85 11.49
N PHE A 397 -9.87 18.11 11.17
CA PHE A 397 -10.22 18.55 9.81
C PHE A 397 -9.09 18.23 8.82
N PHE A 398 -7.84 18.59 9.15
CA PHE A 398 -6.71 18.30 8.28
C PHE A 398 -6.39 16.82 8.20
N SER A 399 -6.63 16.04 9.25
CA SER A 399 -6.54 14.57 9.20
C SER A 399 -7.56 13.98 8.21
N PHE A 400 -8.81 14.49 8.22
CA PHE A 400 -9.83 14.11 7.24
C PHE A 400 -9.44 14.51 5.83
N ALA A 401 -9.05 15.78 5.64
CA ALA A 401 -8.71 16.34 4.34
C ALA A 401 -7.50 15.62 3.70
N ALA A 402 -6.49 15.28 4.49
CA ALA A 402 -5.32 14.54 4.05
C ALA A 402 -5.72 13.21 3.39
N GLU A 403 -6.53 12.41 4.07
CA GLU A 403 -6.96 11.10 3.58
C GLU A 403 -7.96 11.20 2.43
N ALA A 404 -8.82 12.21 2.44
CA ALA A 404 -9.75 12.44 1.35
C ALA A 404 -9.03 12.85 0.05
N LEU A 405 -8.01 13.69 0.16
CA LEU A 405 -7.27 14.25 -0.97
C LEU A 405 -6.18 13.32 -1.51
N ILE A 406 -5.53 12.51 -0.64
CA ILE A 406 -4.45 11.61 -1.03
C ILE A 406 -4.89 10.59 -2.08
N THR A 407 -6.17 10.24 -2.11
CA THR A 407 -6.76 9.31 -3.08
C THR A 407 -6.83 9.90 -4.50
N ARG A 408 -6.79 11.22 -4.64
CA ARG A 408 -6.74 11.93 -5.94
C ARG A 408 -5.33 12.14 -6.44
N ASN A 409 -4.47 12.57 -5.56
CA ASN A 409 -3.03 12.64 -5.80
C ASN A 409 -2.30 12.85 -4.46
N TYR A 410 -1.10 12.29 -4.36
CA TYR A 410 -0.28 12.38 -3.15
C TYR A 410 0.10 13.81 -2.77
N TRP A 411 0.38 14.71 -3.75
CA TRP A 411 0.72 16.10 -3.43
C TRP A 411 -0.44 16.84 -2.75
N LEU A 412 -1.69 16.61 -3.19
CA LEU A 412 -2.86 17.19 -2.53
C LEU A 412 -3.01 16.69 -1.08
N GLY A 413 -2.83 15.39 -0.85
CA GLY A 413 -2.80 14.86 0.51
C GLY A 413 -1.71 15.51 1.35
N SER A 414 -0.51 15.73 0.78
CA SER A 414 0.61 16.38 1.47
C SER A 414 0.31 17.84 1.83
N VAL A 415 -0.49 18.57 1.03
CA VAL A 415 -0.95 19.92 1.37
C VAL A 415 -1.73 19.94 2.70
N ALA A 416 -2.54 18.91 2.96
CA ALA A 416 -3.30 18.81 4.22
C ALA A 416 -2.50 18.14 5.36
N VAL A 417 -1.61 17.18 5.05
CA VAL A 417 -0.74 16.54 6.05
C VAL A 417 0.19 17.55 6.70
N THR A 418 0.70 18.52 5.95
CA THR A 418 1.69 19.50 6.49
C THR A 418 1.10 20.36 7.60
N PRO A 419 -0.05 21.06 7.43
CA PRO A 419 -0.64 21.81 8.54
C PRO A 419 -1.05 20.90 9.70
N MET A 420 -1.60 19.72 9.45
CA MET A 420 -1.91 18.74 10.50
C MET A 420 -0.67 18.44 11.36
N ALA A 421 0.44 18.13 10.72
CA ALA A 421 1.67 17.75 11.39
C ALA A 421 2.32 18.92 12.17
N LEU A 422 2.19 20.16 11.67
CA LEU A 422 2.67 21.36 12.37
C LEU A 422 1.75 21.75 13.54
N LEU A 423 0.42 21.60 13.38
CA LEU A 423 -0.54 21.83 14.46
C LEU A 423 -0.36 20.85 15.63
N VAL A 424 0.09 19.63 15.36
CA VAL A 424 0.38 18.66 16.44
C VAL A 424 1.48 19.17 17.39
N LEU A 425 2.43 19.97 16.91
CA LEU A 425 3.46 20.56 17.75
C LEU A 425 2.90 21.65 18.68
N GLU A 426 1.86 22.38 18.26
CA GLU A 426 1.20 23.42 19.06
C GLU A 426 0.46 22.85 20.29
N PHE A 427 0.18 21.55 20.36
CA PHE A 427 -0.34 20.91 21.57
C PHE A 427 0.67 20.86 22.72
N GLY A 428 1.96 20.84 22.41
CA GLY A 428 3.05 20.87 23.41
C GLY A 428 3.44 22.27 23.85
N GLY A 429 2.89 23.29 23.22
CA GLY A 429 3.21 24.70 23.48
C GLY A 429 3.25 25.53 22.22
N THR A 430 3.11 26.84 22.34
CA THR A 430 3.15 27.77 21.19
C THR A 430 4.58 27.96 20.71
N HIS A 431 4.77 27.84 19.39
CA HIS A 431 6.06 28.05 18.74
C HIS A 431 6.03 29.27 17.81
N PRO A 432 7.15 29.98 17.60
CA PRO A 432 7.24 31.02 16.59
C PRO A 432 6.91 30.49 15.20
N ALA A 433 5.91 31.07 14.54
CA ALA A 433 5.44 30.59 13.22
C ALA A 433 6.56 30.57 12.18
N GLY A 434 7.42 31.61 12.19
CA GLY A 434 8.55 31.72 11.24
C GLY A 434 9.56 30.58 11.36
N GLU A 435 9.86 30.12 12.58
CA GLU A 435 10.74 28.97 12.82
C GLU A 435 10.13 27.68 12.30
N LEU A 436 8.85 27.41 12.64
CA LEU A 436 8.15 26.21 12.17
C LEU A 436 8.08 26.14 10.63
N ILE A 437 7.82 27.29 10.01
CA ILE A 437 7.73 27.43 8.56
C ILE A 437 9.11 27.24 7.92
N GLY A 438 10.14 27.95 8.42
CA GLY A 438 11.50 27.89 7.92
C GLY A 438 12.09 26.48 8.01
N ASP A 439 12.02 25.88 9.22
CA ASP A 439 12.47 24.51 9.44
C ASP A 439 11.77 23.54 8.47
N ARG A 440 10.44 23.68 8.34
CA ARG A 440 9.67 22.76 7.49
C ARG A 440 10.03 22.84 6.00
N VAL A 441 10.30 24.04 5.50
CA VAL A 441 10.75 24.26 4.12
C VAL A 441 12.14 23.66 3.91
N LEU A 442 13.10 24.01 4.78
CA LEU A 442 14.47 23.52 4.69
C LEU A 442 14.54 21.99 4.81
N ASP A 443 13.91 21.40 5.82
CA ASP A 443 13.87 19.97 6.02
C ASP A 443 13.23 19.21 4.84
N THR A 444 12.22 19.82 4.21
CA THR A 444 11.59 19.23 3.03
C THR A 444 12.54 19.21 1.85
N VAL A 445 13.23 20.31 1.57
CA VAL A 445 14.18 20.41 0.45
C VAL A 445 15.39 19.50 0.69
N LEU A 446 16.02 19.61 1.86
CA LEU A 446 17.19 18.81 2.23
C LEU A 446 16.87 17.31 2.26
N GLY A 447 15.73 16.94 2.86
CA GLY A 447 15.27 15.55 2.90
C GLY A 447 14.94 14.99 1.52
N ALA A 448 14.35 15.80 0.64
CA ALA A 448 14.05 15.40 -0.74
C ALA A 448 15.34 15.22 -1.56
N LEU A 449 16.28 16.14 -1.47
CA LEU A 449 17.56 16.06 -2.17
C LEU A 449 18.40 14.86 -1.68
N ALA A 450 18.59 14.73 -0.36
CA ALA A 450 19.36 13.62 0.22
C ALA A 450 18.71 12.25 -0.09
N GLY A 451 17.38 12.18 0.04
CA GLY A 451 16.62 10.95 -0.25
C GLY A 451 16.70 10.55 -1.73
N PHE A 452 16.59 11.51 -2.64
CA PHE A 452 16.70 11.25 -4.07
C PHE A 452 18.13 10.88 -4.47
N LEU A 453 19.14 11.56 -3.92
CA LEU A 453 20.54 11.22 -4.13
C LEU A 453 20.85 9.79 -3.69
N ALA A 454 20.38 9.37 -2.52
CA ALA A 454 20.54 7.98 -2.07
C ALA A 454 19.81 6.98 -3.00
N ALA A 455 18.65 7.34 -3.56
CA ALA A 455 17.93 6.49 -4.51
C ALA A 455 18.71 6.29 -5.82
N THR A 456 19.47 7.28 -6.27
CA THR A 456 20.29 7.20 -7.49
C THR A 456 21.63 6.50 -7.26
N LEU A 457 22.25 6.69 -6.09
CA LEU A 457 23.54 6.09 -5.75
C LEU A 457 23.41 4.57 -5.44
N VAL A 458 22.34 4.18 -4.75
CA VAL A 458 22.10 2.77 -4.43
C VAL A 458 21.29 2.12 -5.55
N THR A 459 21.98 1.60 -6.55
CA THR A 459 21.35 0.94 -7.71
C THR A 459 20.71 -0.40 -7.33
N ASN A 460 19.49 -0.66 -7.81
CA ASN A 460 18.81 -1.94 -7.61
C ASN A 460 19.11 -2.92 -8.77
N ARG A 461 20.35 -3.41 -8.85
CA ARG A 461 20.75 -4.40 -9.87
C ARG A 461 19.95 -5.70 -9.82
N ARG A 462 19.23 -5.97 -8.72
CA ARG A 462 18.40 -7.18 -8.54
C ARG A 462 17.05 -7.10 -9.22
N ALA A 463 16.64 -5.91 -9.69
CA ALA A 463 15.37 -5.75 -10.41
C ALA A 463 15.37 -6.54 -11.73
N ALA A 464 16.48 -6.56 -12.48
CA ALA A 464 16.61 -7.37 -13.70
C ALA A 464 16.46 -8.87 -13.41
N GLY A 465 17.19 -9.40 -12.42
CA GLY A 465 17.06 -10.81 -12.04
C GLY A 465 15.68 -11.18 -11.45
N ARG A 466 14.86 -10.20 -11.03
CA ARG A 466 13.46 -10.44 -10.68
C ARG A 466 12.60 -10.65 -11.94
N VAL A 467 12.86 -9.89 -13.01
CA VAL A 467 12.17 -10.05 -14.30
C VAL A 467 12.46 -11.42 -14.90
N GLU A 468 13.72 -11.84 -14.93
CA GLU A 468 14.11 -13.16 -15.44
C GLU A 468 13.40 -14.30 -14.68
N ARG A 469 13.41 -14.23 -13.35
CA ARG A 469 12.70 -15.22 -12.51
C ARG A 469 11.19 -15.20 -12.69
N ALA A 470 10.60 -14.03 -12.92
CA ALA A 470 9.17 -13.90 -13.18
C ALA A 470 8.79 -14.46 -14.57
N LEU A 471 9.64 -14.26 -15.60
CA LEU A 471 9.48 -14.88 -16.92
C LEU A 471 9.52 -16.40 -16.82
N GLU A 472 10.52 -16.98 -16.15
CA GLU A 472 10.60 -18.41 -15.91
C GLU A 472 9.41 -18.97 -15.12
N ALA A 473 8.97 -18.25 -14.07
CA ALA A 473 7.80 -18.65 -13.29
C ALA A 473 6.52 -18.64 -14.13
N THR A 474 6.37 -17.65 -15.01
CA THR A 474 5.22 -17.54 -15.93
C THR A 474 5.26 -18.64 -16.98
N ALA A 475 6.45 -18.96 -17.53
CA ALA A 475 6.60 -20.06 -18.47
C ALA A 475 6.24 -21.41 -17.83
N ARG A 476 6.73 -21.68 -16.62
CA ARG A 476 6.35 -22.90 -15.86
C ARG A 476 4.86 -22.98 -15.58
N ALA A 477 4.27 -21.90 -15.04
CA ALA A 477 2.84 -21.85 -14.74
C ALA A 477 1.97 -22.02 -16.01
N ARG A 478 2.43 -21.52 -17.14
CA ARG A 478 1.77 -21.73 -18.44
C ARG A 478 1.82 -23.21 -18.85
N THR A 479 2.98 -23.84 -18.81
CA THR A 479 3.12 -25.27 -19.11
C THR A 479 2.26 -26.13 -18.18
N GLU A 480 2.21 -25.81 -16.88
CA GLU A 480 1.35 -26.49 -15.92
C GLU A 480 -0.14 -26.33 -16.28
N ALA A 481 -0.57 -25.15 -16.74
CA ALA A 481 -1.95 -24.93 -17.16
C ALA A 481 -2.27 -25.67 -18.48
N GLU A 482 -1.32 -25.75 -19.41
CA GLU A 482 -1.45 -26.50 -20.68
C GLU A 482 -1.51 -28.01 -20.42
N THR A 483 -0.68 -28.55 -19.53
CA THR A 483 -0.71 -29.98 -19.17
C THR A 483 -1.96 -30.34 -18.37
N ALA A 484 -2.41 -29.45 -17.49
CA ALA A 484 -3.64 -29.61 -16.73
C ALA A 484 -4.90 -29.52 -17.60
N TYR A 485 -4.79 -29.15 -18.88
CA TYR A 485 -5.93 -29.09 -19.79
C TYR A 485 -6.66 -30.44 -19.92
N ALA A 486 -5.94 -31.55 -19.86
CA ALA A 486 -6.53 -32.90 -19.87
C ALA A 486 -6.87 -33.42 -18.47
N ALA A 487 -6.43 -32.74 -17.41
CA ALA A 487 -6.60 -33.15 -16.02
C ALA A 487 -8.01 -32.83 -15.47
N PRO A 488 -8.35 -33.31 -14.23
CA PRO A 488 -9.59 -32.94 -13.56
C PRO A 488 -9.74 -31.44 -13.40
N CYS A 489 -10.98 -30.94 -13.47
CA CYS A 489 -11.29 -29.50 -13.41
C CYS A 489 -10.66 -28.77 -12.21
N ALA A 490 -10.50 -29.44 -11.06
CA ALA A 490 -9.86 -28.86 -9.87
C ALA A 490 -8.36 -28.54 -10.08
N GLU A 491 -7.64 -29.36 -10.82
CA GLU A 491 -6.23 -29.14 -11.13
C GLU A 491 -6.08 -28.03 -12.16
N LEU A 492 -6.91 -28.05 -13.20
CA LEU A 492 -6.93 -27.01 -14.22
C LEU A 492 -7.22 -25.64 -13.59
N ASP A 493 -8.19 -25.55 -12.71
CA ASP A 493 -8.56 -24.29 -12.04
C ASP A 493 -7.44 -23.77 -11.15
N ARG A 494 -6.73 -24.66 -10.44
CA ARG A 494 -5.55 -24.30 -9.65
C ARG A 494 -4.42 -23.78 -10.55
N ALA A 495 -4.12 -24.45 -11.65
CA ALA A 495 -3.09 -24.06 -12.60
C ALA A 495 -3.41 -22.70 -13.25
N ARG A 496 -4.68 -22.44 -13.60
CA ARG A 496 -5.14 -21.15 -14.11
C ARG A 496 -4.92 -20.02 -13.09
N ARG A 497 -5.28 -20.24 -11.81
CA ARG A 497 -5.04 -19.23 -10.76
C ARG A 497 -3.55 -18.99 -10.53
N ALA A 498 -2.72 -20.04 -10.61
CA ALA A 498 -1.26 -19.91 -10.52
C ALA A 498 -0.70 -19.10 -11.71
N LEU A 499 -1.18 -19.36 -12.94
CA LEU A 499 -0.79 -18.60 -14.13
C LEU A 499 -1.24 -17.13 -14.03
N THR A 500 -2.46 -16.85 -13.56
CA THR A 500 -2.91 -15.47 -13.33
C THR A 500 -2.01 -14.75 -12.31
N ALA A 501 -1.66 -15.41 -11.22
CA ALA A 501 -0.75 -14.85 -10.21
C ALA A 501 0.65 -14.56 -10.79
N SER A 502 1.20 -15.47 -11.60
CA SER A 502 2.52 -15.28 -12.23
C SER A 502 2.52 -14.13 -13.25
N LEU A 503 1.44 -13.96 -14.03
CA LEU A 503 1.29 -12.83 -14.96
C LEU A 503 1.24 -11.48 -14.21
N VAL A 504 0.53 -11.41 -13.08
CA VAL A 504 0.51 -10.21 -12.24
C VAL A 504 1.91 -9.91 -11.69
N GLU A 505 2.64 -10.93 -11.21
CA GLU A 505 4.01 -10.75 -10.72
C GLU A 505 4.98 -10.36 -11.83
N LEU A 506 4.84 -10.93 -13.04
CA LEU A 506 5.64 -10.57 -14.21
C LEU A 506 5.46 -9.09 -14.56
N ARG A 507 4.21 -8.61 -14.57
CA ARG A 507 3.91 -7.20 -14.83
C ARG A 507 4.50 -6.28 -13.76
N GLU A 508 4.31 -6.61 -12.47
CA GLU A 508 4.90 -5.85 -11.36
C GLU A 508 6.44 -5.80 -11.45
N ALA A 509 7.08 -6.92 -11.80
CA ALA A 509 8.53 -6.99 -11.97
C ALA A 509 9.00 -6.12 -13.14
N GLY A 510 8.30 -6.19 -14.29
CA GLY A 510 8.57 -5.39 -15.47
C GLY A 510 8.41 -3.89 -15.20
N ASP A 511 7.29 -3.47 -14.60
CA ASP A 511 7.04 -2.07 -14.26
C ASP A 511 8.06 -1.52 -13.23
N THR A 512 8.48 -2.37 -12.28
CA THR A 512 9.53 -1.99 -11.33
C THR A 512 10.87 -1.77 -12.03
N ALA A 513 11.25 -2.71 -12.89
CA ALA A 513 12.51 -2.63 -13.61
C ALA A 513 12.52 -1.49 -14.64
N ALA A 514 11.42 -1.22 -15.34
CA ALA A 514 11.31 -0.14 -16.31
C ALA A 514 11.57 1.26 -15.74
N GLY A 515 11.35 1.46 -14.44
CA GLY A 515 11.58 2.74 -13.76
C GLY A 515 12.92 2.85 -13.04
N GLU A 516 13.76 1.81 -13.04
CA GLU A 516 15.11 1.87 -12.49
C GLU A 516 16.07 2.49 -13.51
N TRP A 517 16.95 3.39 -13.04
CA TRP A 517 17.99 3.98 -13.86
C TRP A 517 19.23 3.09 -13.85
N TRP A 518 20.07 3.19 -14.88
CA TRP A 518 21.33 2.45 -14.99
C TRP A 518 21.19 0.93 -15.12
N GLN A 519 20.05 0.45 -15.64
CA GLN A 519 19.84 -0.98 -15.92
C GLN A 519 20.16 -1.34 -17.37
N ARG A 520 20.40 -2.65 -17.58
CA ARG A 520 20.40 -3.24 -18.92
C ARG A 520 19.04 -2.99 -19.58
N ALA A 521 19.03 -2.91 -20.91
CA ALA A 521 17.79 -2.85 -21.67
C ALA A 521 16.86 -4.00 -21.22
N LEU A 522 15.64 -3.66 -20.86
CA LEU A 522 14.62 -4.67 -20.52
C LEU A 522 14.29 -5.49 -21.76
N PRO A 523 14.06 -6.79 -21.63
CA PRO A 523 13.56 -7.64 -22.71
C PRO A 523 12.06 -7.38 -22.94
N GLU A 524 11.71 -6.16 -23.41
CA GLU A 524 10.32 -5.73 -23.57
C GLU A 524 9.54 -6.66 -24.51
N GLN A 525 10.18 -7.15 -25.56
CA GLN A 525 9.55 -8.08 -26.50
C GLN A 525 9.24 -9.44 -25.85
N GLU A 526 10.17 -9.96 -25.03
CA GLU A 526 9.95 -11.22 -24.31
C GLU A 526 8.86 -11.09 -23.25
N LEU A 527 8.83 -9.95 -22.53
CA LEU A 527 7.77 -9.64 -21.56
C LEU A 527 6.40 -9.61 -22.22
N LEU A 528 6.26 -8.88 -23.32
CA LEU A 528 5.01 -8.79 -24.08
C LEU A 528 4.60 -10.16 -24.67
N ALA A 529 5.55 -10.91 -25.20
CA ALA A 529 5.28 -12.24 -25.74
C ALA A 529 4.81 -13.22 -24.64
N ALA A 530 5.46 -13.20 -23.47
CA ALA A 530 5.07 -14.02 -22.33
C ALA A 530 3.67 -13.64 -21.79
N GLU A 531 3.37 -12.33 -21.65
CA GLU A 531 2.04 -11.86 -21.26
C GLU A 531 0.97 -12.31 -22.26
N GLN A 532 1.20 -12.12 -23.56
CA GLN A 532 0.26 -12.52 -24.61
C GLN A 532 0.04 -14.04 -24.65
N ALA A 533 1.11 -14.82 -24.51
CA ALA A 533 1.02 -16.28 -24.47
C ALA A 533 0.23 -16.75 -23.24
N GLY A 534 0.54 -16.20 -22.06
CA GLY A 534 -0.18 -16.52 -20.83
C GLY A 534 -1.67 -16.19 -20.90
N HIS A 535 -2.04 -15.02 -21.41
CA HIS A 535 -3.45 -14.65 -21.60
C HIS A 535 -4.18 -15.54 -22.60
N ARG A 536 -3.51 -15.99 -23.68
CA ARG A 536 -4.09 -16.97 -24.62
C ARG A 536 -4.34 -18.31 -23.95
N THR A 537 -3.40 -18.81 -23.15
CA THR A 537 -3.57 -20.05 -22.38
C THR A 537 -4.72 -19.93 -21.36
N LEU A 538 -4.84 -18.77 -20.67
CA LEU A 538 -5.98 -18.51 -19.77
C LEU A 538 -7.32 -18.54 -20.51
N ALA A 539 -7.40 -17.93 -21.70
CA ALA A 539 -8.62 -17.94 -22.51
C ALA A 539 -8.98 -19.35 -22.99
N ALA A 540 -8.02 -20.11 -23.52
CA ALA A 540 -8.23 -21.49 -23.98
C ALA A 540 -8.71 -22.42 -22.85
N THR A 541 -8.06 -22.30 -21.67
CA THR A 541 -8.43 -23.12 -20.49
C THR A 541 -9.77 -22.73 -19.89
N ALA A 542 -10.19 -21.46 -19.98
CA ALA A 542 -11.50 -21.00 -19.52
C ALA A 542 -12.63 -21.54 -20.42
N GLN A 543 -12.43 -21.59 -21.73
CA GLN A 543 -13.41 -22.14 -22.67
C GLN A 543 -13.74 -23.61 -22.37
N ARG A 544 -12.75 -24.42 -21.96
CA ARG A 544 -12.98 -25.79 -21.52
C ARG A 544 -13.84 -25.92 -20.27
N LEU A 545 -13.70 -24.99 -19.34
CA LEU A 545 -14.52 -24.96 -18.10
C LEU A 545 -15.89 -24.33 -18.33
N GLY A 546 -16.09 -23.66 -19.46
CA GLY A 546 -17.34 -23.02 -19.85
C GLY A 546 -18.44 -24.01 -20.29
N PRO A 547 -19.71 -23.56 -20.38
CA PRO A 547 -20.85 -24.41 -20.69
C PRO A 547 -20.78 -25.09 -22.06
N ALA A 548 -20.09 -24.51 -23.04
CA ALA A 548 -20.00 -25.05 -24.42
C ALA A 548 -19.18 -26.34 -24.53
N ALA A 549 -18.22 -26.57 -23.66
CA ALA A 549 -17.35 -27.77 -23.69
C ALA A 549 -17.93 -28.97 -22.94
N ARG A 550 -19.13 -28.83 -22.35
CA ARG A 550 -19.80 -29.83 -21.50
C ARG A 550 -21.05 -30.40 -22.11
N ALA A 551 -21.37 -30.08 -23.36
CA ALA A 551 -22.40 -30.81 -24.11
C ALA A 551 -21.85 -32.22 -24.41
N PRO A 552 -22.50 -33.32 -23.96
CA PRO A 552 -22.11 -34.64 -24.40
C PRO A 552 -22.36 -34.74 -25.91
N GLU A 553 -21.38 -35.29 -26.63
CA GLU A 553 -21.59 -35.76 -28.01
C GLU A 553 -22.63 -36.89 -28.06
#